data_4064d04522ae52978b1161301e30c606
#
_entry.id   4064d04522ae52978b1161301e30c606
#
_cell.length_a   1.000
_cell.length_b   1.000
_cell.length_c   1.000
_cell.angle_alpha   90.00
_cell.angle_beta   90.00
_cell.angle_gamma   90.00
#
_symmetry.space_group_name_H-M   'P 1'
#
loop_
_entity.id
_entity.type
_entity.pdbx_description
1 polymer ?
#
loop_
_entity_poly.entity_id
_entity_poly.type
_entity_poly.pdbx_seq_one_letter_code
_entity_poly.pdbx_strand_id
1 'polypeptide(L)'
;DVAGSSLTRDEFLAIDFKRQYGNASHIISPNPTDGQFMMSGYLNGGKAVTITAGTNGAGVISESNVIRLYRILAKNTFTIEAGNGVTFTPSTYELHNVAVGGKLVNGTADATTADVESSYSGMAGETLTFYLPENIRSYRGGEIKMWKDRETNTYTDDVKSFDNAPDNSSYIVIRGNYKKGTTIGEVSYAIHFGNFSNTGSLEDFNIRRN
;
A
#
# COMPACT_ATOMS: atom_id res chain seq x y z
N ASP A 1 23.79 3.09 -1.56
CA ASP A 1 24.79 2.74 -0.55
C ASP A 1 25.10 4.01 0.27
N VAL A 2 24.64 4.05 1.51
CA VAL A 2 24.90 5.19 2.44
C VAL A 2 26.08 4.93 3.36
N ALA A 3 26.74 3.78 3.23
CA ALA A 3 27.92 3.45 4.01
C ALA A 3 29.07 4.37 3.64
N GLY A 4 29.55 5.18 4.60
CA GLY A 4 30.65 6.11 4.41
C GLY A 4 30.26 7.54 3.99
N SER A 5 28.98 7.84 3.86
CA SER A 5 28.53 9.21 3.66
C SER A 5 28.35 9.94 5.00
N SER A 6 28.82 11.18 5.09
CA SER A 6 28.60 12.06 6.24
C SER A 6 27.22 12.74 6.18
N LEU A 7 26.15 11.94 6.07
CA LEU A 7 24.80 12.47 6.07
C LEU A 7 24.42 13.05 7.42
N THR A 8 23.82 14.21 7.42
CA THR A 8 23.13 14.73 8.60
C THR A 8 21.88 13.88 8.88
N ARG A 9 21.35 13.99 10.10
CA ARG A 9 20.09 13.33 10.44
C ARG A 9 18.94 13.67 9.48
N ASP A 10 18.82 14.94 9.11
CA ASP A 10 17.72 15.41 8.28
C ASP A 10 17.87 14.92 6.82
N GLU A 11 19.10 14.88 6.31
CA GLU A 11 19.39 14.27 5.01
C GLU A 11 19.08 12.77 5.02
N PHE A 12 19.43 12.06 6.08
CA PHE A 12 19.08 10.64 6.21
C PHE A 12 17.56 10.41 6.24
N LEU A 13 16.82 11.24 6.97
CA LEU A 13 15.35 11.15 7.03
C LEU A 13 14.68 11.53 5.71
N ALA A 14 15.34 12.34 4.89
CA ALA A 14 14.84 12.73 3.59
C ALA A 14 15.05 11.69 2.49
N ILE A 15 15.81 10.61 2.76
CA ILE A 15 16.06 9.57 1.76
C ILE A 15 14.75 8.92 1.33
N ASP A 16 14.52 9.00 0.03
CA ASP A 16 13.45 8.25 -0.62
C ASP A 16 13.98 6.94 -1.17
N PHE A 17 13.26 5.85 -0.96
CA PHE A 17 13.43 4.70 -1.81
C PHE A 17 12.59 4.92 -3.07
N LYS A 18 13.21 4.74 -4.21
CA LYS A 18 12.49 4.66 -5.48
C LYS A 18 12.48 3.21 -5.91
N ARG A 19 11.42 2.83 -6.56
CA ARG A 19 11.37 1.56 -7.25
C ARG A 19 12.49 1.53 -8.30
N GLN A 20 13.54 0.79 -8.05
CA GLN A 20 14.69 0.68 -8.97
C GLN A 20 14.43 -0.24 -10.16
N TYR A 21 13.32 -0.97 -10.15
CA TYR A 21 13.08 -2.04 -11.10
C TYR A 21 11.92 -1.68 -12.00
N GLY A 22 12.23 -1.49 -13.28
CA GLY A 22 11.29 -1.02 -14.30
C GLY A 22 10.17 -2.00 -14.67
N ASN A 23 9.87 -3.00 -13.82
CA ASN A 23 8.78 -3.92 -14.07
C ASN A 23 7.91 -4.16 -12.82
N ALA A 24 6.66 -4.42 -13.06
CA ALA A 24 5.65 -4.69 -12.06
C ALA A 24 5.94 -5.94 -11.19
N SER A 25 6.75 -6.86 -11.66
CA SER A 25 6.97 -8.16 -11.01
C SER A 25 7.57 -8.03 -9.61
N HIS A 26 8.34 -7.00 -9.33
CA HIS A 26 8.93 -6.78 -8.01
C HIS A 26 7.97 -6.16 -6.98
N ILE A 27 6.92 -5.47 -7.44
CA ILE A 27 5.86 -4.97 -6.54
C ILE A 27 4.79 -6.03 -6.33
N ILE A 28 4.58 -6.87 -7.32
CA ILE A 28 3.47 -7.83 -7.39
C ILE A 28 3.91 -9.22 -6.91
N SER A 29 5.19 -9.52 -6.94
CA SER A 29 5.69 -10.81 -6.50
C SER A 29 5.33 -11.06 -5.03
N PRO A 30 4.74 -12.21 -4.70
CA PRO A 30 4.45 -12.58 -3.32
C PRO A 30 5.71 -12.74 -2.47
N ASN A 31 6.87 -12.86 -3.12
CA ASN A 31 8.16 -12.85 -2.46
C ASN A 31 9.06 -11.82 -3.14
N PRO A 32 9.63 -10.86 -2.40
CA PRO A 32 10.85 -10.22 -2.84
C PRO A 32 11.84 -11.33 -3.23
N THR A 33 12.56 -11.16 -4.32
CA THR A 33 13.38 -12.21 -4.95
C THR A 33 14.27 -12.99 -3.98
N ASP A 34 14.54 -12.43 -2.80
CA ASP A 34 15.43 -13.01 -1.79
C ASP A 34 14.74 -13.24 -0.43
N GLY A 35 13.41 -13.14 -0.37
CA GLY A 35 12.67 -13.25 0.90
C GLY A 35 12.99 -12.16 1.93
N GLN A 36 13.76 -11.14 1.55
CA GLN A 36 14.17 -10.07 2.43
C GLN A 36 13.32 -8.83 2.24
N PHE A 37 12.75 -8.33 3.33
CA PHE A 37 12.03 -7.07 3.35
C PHE A 37 12.91 -5.99 3.96
N MET A 38 13.05 -4.87 3.24
CA MET A 38 13.66 -3.69 3.84
C MET A 38 12.76 -3.19 4.96
N MET A 39 13.38 -2.94 6.10
CA MET A 39 12.70 -2.45 7.30
C MET A 39 13.45 -1.25 7.85
N SER A 40 12.73 -0.32 8.41
CA SER A 40 13.29 0.85 9.08
C SER A 40 12.56 1.12 10.39
N GLY A 41 13.23 1.82 11.30
CA GLY A 41 12.64 2.20 12.57
C GLY A 41 13.53 3.16 13.34
N TYR A 42 12.97 3.67 14.41
CA TYR A 42 13.68 4.58 15.31
C TYR A 42 13.91 3.93 16.67
N LEU A 43 15.07 4.19 17.23
CA LEU A 43 15.29 3.99 18.66
C LEU A 43 14.43 5.01 19.41
N ASN A 44 13.72 4.56 20.44
CA ASN A 44 12.87 5.40 21.30
C ASN A 44 11.89 6.33 20.51
N GLY A 45 11.34 5.82 19.40
CA GLY A 45 10.41 6.61 18.58
C GLY A 45 11.02 7.89 17.99
N GLY A 46 12.33 7.93 17.78
CA GLY A 46 13.07 9.09 17.28
C GLY A 46 13.39 10.16 18.34
N LYS A 47 13.04 9.93 19.60
CA LYS A 47 13.43 10.81 20.70
C LYS A 47 14.88 10.57 21.09
N ALA A 48 15.49 11.58 21.71
CA ALA A 48 16.84 11.47 22.25
C ALA A 48 16.92 10.33 23.28
N VAL A 49 18.01 9.59 23.25
CA VAL A 49 18.35 8.57 24.24
C VAL A 49 19.65 8.92 24.93
N THR A 50 19.74 8.63 26.21
CA THR A 50 20.97 8.77 26.96
C THR A 50 21.73 7.46 26.88
N ILE A 51 22.98 7.52 26.43
CA ILE A 51 23.90 6.39 26.45
C ILE A 51 24.81 6.61 27.63
N THR A 52 24.76 5.72 28.60
CA THR A 52 25.67 5.75 29.78
C THR A 52 26.83 4.81 29.54
N ALA A 53 27.98 5.15 30.10
CA ALA A 53 29.13 4.26 30.06
C ALA A 53 28.85 2.99 30.91
N GLY A 54 28.95 1.84 30.26
CA GLY A 54 28.89 0.56 30.95
C GLY A 54 30.25 0.14 31.56
N THR A 55 30.25 -0.93 32.32
CA THR A 55 31.40 -1.39 33.13
C THR A 55 32.65 -1.72 32.33
N ASN A 56 32.56 -1.93 31.02
CA ASN A 56 33.69 -2.29 30.15
C ASN A 56 33.86 -1.28 28.99
N GLY A 57 33.45 -0.03 29.19
CA GLY A 57 33.52 1.00 28.13
C GLY A 57 32.44 0.87 27.04
N ALA A 58 31.60 -0.15 27.09
CA ALA A 58 30.47 -0.27 26.22
C ALA A 58 29.36 0.70 26.63
N GLY A 59 28.74 1.38 25.67
CA GLY A 59 27.58 2.21 25.95
C GLY A 59 26.36 1.35 26.34
N VAL A 60 25.66 1.73 27.39
CA VAL A 60 24.41 1.07 27.83
C VAL A 60 23.24 1.96 27.52
N ILE A 61 22.27 1.42 26.80
CA ILE A 61 20.97 2.03 26.55
C ILE A 61 19.98 1.39 27.51
N SER A 62 19.13 2.18 28.16
CA SER A 62 18.16 1.65 29.11
C SER A 62 17.22 0.64 28.40
N GLU A 63 16.82 -0.41 29.10
CA GLU A 63 15.95 -1.48 28.55
C GLU A 63 14.58 -1.01 28.05
N SER A 64 14.15 0.21 28.44
CA SER A 64 12.92 0.81 27.95
C SER A 64 13.04 1.33 26.50
N ASN A 65 14.23 1.39 25.95
CA ASN A 65 14.47 1.88 24.60
C ASN A 65 14.38 0.74 23.58
N VAL A 66 13.23 0.61 22.96
CA VAL A 66 12.98 -0.42 21.95
C VAL A 66 13.06 0.18 20.56
N ILE A 67 13.76 -0.48 19.65
CA ILE A 67 13.68 -0.18 18.22
C ILE A 67 12.54 -1.00 17.64
N ARG A 68 11.50 -0.33 17.16
CA ARG A 68 10.43 -0.96 16.38
C ARG A 68 10.78 -0.84 14.92
N LEU A 69 10.92 -1.95 14.23
CA LEU A 69 11.17 -2.00 12.79
C LEU A 69 9.84 -2.17 12.05
N TYR A 70 9.64 -1.32 11.09
CA TYR A 70 8.48 -1.35 10.20
C TYR A 70 8.92 -1.73 8.79
N ARG A 71 8.16 -2.59 8.12
CA ARG A 71 8.39 -2.85 6.70
C ARG A 71 8.08 -1.60 5.91
N ILE A 72 8.87 -1.32 4.87
CA ILE A 72 8.60 -0.17 3.98
C ILE A 72 7.48 -0.46 2.97
N LEU A 73 7.08 -1.72 2.83
CA LEU A 73 5.99 -2.16 1.96
C LEU A 73 4.82 -2.68 2.80
N ALA A 74 3.62 -2.41 2.34
CA ALA A 74 2.38 -3.00 2.86
C ALA A 74 2.06 -4.29 2.11
N LYS A 75 1.70 -5.35 2.83
CA LYS A 75 1.13 -6.57 2.26
C LYS A 75 -0.38 -6.39 2.12
N ASN A 76 -0.88 -6.50 0.91
CA ASN A 76 -2.31 -6.44 0.61
C ASN A 76 -2.76 -7.76 0.00
N THR A 77 -3.82 -8.35 0.53
CA THR A 77 -4.36 -9.61 0.04
C THR A 77 -5.84 -9.44 -0.29
N PHE A 78 -6.22 -9.87 -1.48
CA PHE A 78 -7.60 -9.94 -1.92
C PHE A 78 -7.99 -11.41 -2.03
N THR A 79 -9.11 -11.77 -1.42
CA THR A 79 -9.78 -13.06 -1.64
C THR A 79 -11.05 -12.79 -2.41
N ILE A 80 -11.23 -13.49 -3.53
CA ILE A 80 -12.34 -13.31 -4.44
C ILE A 80 -13.33 -14.43 -4.20
N GLU A 81 -14.50 -14.09 -3.68
CA GLU A 81 -15.58 -15.04 -3.38
C GLU A 81 -16.84 -14.65 -4.14
N ALA A 82 -17.48 -15.64 -4.74
CA ALA A 82 -18.77 -15.44 -5.39
C ALA A 82 -19.91 -15.48 -4.36
N GLY A 83 -20.88 -14.57 -4.51
CA GLY A 83 -22.07 -14.58 -3.69
C GLY A 83 -23.02 -15.75 -4.00
N ASN A 84 -24.03 -15.95 -3.16
CA ASN A 84 -24.98 -17.06 -3.32
C ASN A 84 -25.69 -17.06 -4.69
N GLY A 85 -25.64 -18.20 -5.35
CA GLY A 85 -26.25 -18.39 -6.67
C GLY A 85 -25.51 -17.69 -7.82
N VAL A 86 -24.32 -17.21 -7.56
CA VAL A 86 -23.43 -16.58 -8.55
C VAL A 86 -22.19 -17.44 -8.72
N THR A 87 -21.73 -17.56 -9.95
CA THR A 87 -20.36 -18.00 -10.26
C THR A 87 -19.61 -16.81 -10.81
N PHE A 88 -18.43 -16.53 -10.28
CA PHE A 88 -17.51 -15.58 -10.82
C PHE A 88 -16.15 -16.24 -11.02
N THR A 89 -15.64 -16.20 -12.22
CA THR A 89 -14.33 -16.75 -12.56
C THR A 89 -13.42 -15.57 -12.92
N PRO A 90 -12.50 -15.19 -12.03
CA PRO A 90 -11.57 -14.10 -12.32
C PRO A 90 -10.65 -14.49 -13.49
N SER A 91 -10.32 -13.54 -14.34
CA SER A 91 -9.44 -13.73 -15.50
C SER A 91 -8.20 -12.88 -15.43
N THR A 92 -8.36 -11.59 -15.24
CA THR A 92 -7.25 -10.64 -15.19
C THR A 92 -7.43 -9.62 -14.07
N TYR A 93 -6.33 -9.01 -13.67
CA TYR A 93 -6.34 -7.85 -12.79
C TYR A 93 -5.45 -6.75 -13.36
N GLU A 94 -5.74 -5.53 -12.95
CA GLU A 94 -4.91 -4.34 -13.17
C GLU A 94 -4.78 -3.55 -11.88
N LEU A 95 -3.56 -3.13 -11.53
CA LEU A 95 -3.31 -2.21 -10.43
C LEU A 95 -3.14 -0.79 -10.97
N HIS A 96 -3.79 0.15 -10.32
CA HIS A 96 -3.77 1.54 -10.68
C HIS A 96 -3.30 2.40 -9.52
N ASN A 97 -2.65 3.53 -9.86
CA ASN A 97 -2.18 4.52 -8.90
C ASN A 97 -1.28 3.92 -7.80
N VAL A 98 -0.38 3.02 -8.18
CA VAL A 98 0.61 2.45 -7.27
C VAL A 98 1.72 3.46 -7.05
N ALA A 99 2.06 3.75 -5.80
CA ALA A 99 3.16 4.64 -5.49
C ALA A 99 4.50 4.09 -6.03
N VAL A 100 5.29 4.95 -6.67
CA VAL A 100 6.57 4.55 -7.28
C VAL A 100 7.72 4.46 -6.27
N GLY A 101 7.48 4.86 -5.05
CA GLY A 101 8.44 4.83 -3.96
C GLY A 101 7.87 5.40 -2.67
N GLY A 102 8.71 5.77 -1.74
CA GLY A 102 8.34 6.39 -0.48
C GLY A 102 9.54 6.69 0.39
N LYS A 103 9.32 7.19 1.58
CA LYS A 103 10.39 7.45 2.55
C LYS A 103 10.99 6.14 3.07
N LEU A 104 12.32 6.07 3.07
CA LEU A 104 13.03 4.92 3.65
C LEU A 104 12.72 4.79 5.14
N VAL A 105 12.76 5.90 5.86
CA VAL A 105 12.46 5.96 7.28
C VAL A 105 11.08 6.58 7.47
N ASN A 106 10.26 5.96 8.33
CA ASN A 106 8.94 6.50 8.62
C ASN A 106 9.10 7.84 9.34
N GLY A 107 8.87 8.93 8.63
CA GLY A 107 8.80 10.27 9.22
C GLY A 107 7.45 10.50 9.88
N THR A 108 7.34 11.59 10.62
CA THR A 108 6.08 12.04 11.21
C THR A 108 5.12 12.65 10.18
N ALA A 109 5.48 12.70 8.92
CA ALA A 109 4.65 13.27 7.87
C ALA A 109 3.66 12.22 7.36
N ASP A 110 2.40 12.44 7.65
CA ASP A 110 1.30 11.53 7.33
C ASP A 110 0.90 11.50 5.84
N ALA A 111 1.43 12.36 5.03
CA ALA A 111 1.05 12.44 3.63
C ALA A 111 2.19 12.04 2.73
N THR A 112 2.03 10.92 2.04
CA THR A 112 2.88 10.59 0.91
C THR A 112 2.38 11.37 -0.30
N THR A 113 3.17 12.29 -0.79
CA THR A 113 2.94 12.95 -2.09
C THR A 113 3.65 12.19 -3.21
N ALA A 114 3.91 10.92 -3.00
CA ALA A 114 4.59 10.09 -3.98
C ALA A 114 3.85 10.11 -5.33
N ASP A 115 4.61 10.18 -6.39
CA ASP A 115 4.11 9.92 -7.73
C ASP A 115 3.53 8.51 -7.79
N VAL A 116 2.53 8.34 -8.63
CA VAL A 116 1.86 7.06 -8.83
C VAL A 116 1.96 6.64 -10.28
N GLU A 117 2.02 5.33 -10.49
CA GLU A 117 1.96 4.71 -11.80
C GLU A 117 0.77 3.75 -11.86
N SER A 118 0.23 3.59 -13.05
CA SER A 118 -0.83 2.64 -13.36
C SER A 118 -0.33 1.57 -14.32
N SER A 119 -1.15 0.53 -14.54
CA SER A 119 -0.92 -0.50 -15.57
C SER A 119 -0.04 -1.67 -15.14
N TYR A 120 -0.12 -2.07 -13.87
CA TYR A 120 0.37 -3.39 -13.48
C TYR A 120 -0.74 -4.41 -13.66
N SER A 121 -0.57 -5.30 -14.61
CA SER A 121 -1.60 -6.30 -14.93
C SER A 121 -1.06 -7.72 -14.85
N GLY A 122 -1.96 -8.66 -14.66
CA GLY A 122 -1.63 -10.08 -14.61
C GLY A 122 -2.87 -10.96 -14.65
N MET A 123 -2.65 -12.26 -14.57
CA MET A 123 -3.73 -13.23 -14.44
C MET A 123 -4.28 -13.19 -13.03
N ALA A 124 -5.62 -13.12 -12.91
CA ALA A 124 -6.28 -13.19 -11.62
C ALA A 124 -6.54 -14.64 -11.23
N GLY A 125 -6.35 -14.93 -9.94
CA GLY A 125 -6.77 -16.15 -9.29
C GLY A 125 -7.76 -15.83 -8.17
N GLU A 126 -8.16 -16.82 -7.39
CA GLU A 126 -9.06 -16.65 -6.24
C GLU A 126 -8.43 -15.81 -5.12
N THR A 127 -7.10 -15.81 -5.03
CA THR A 127 -6.36 -15.00 -4.07
C THR A 127 -5.22 -14.28 -4.76
N LEU A 128 -5.16 -12.96 -4.53
CA LEU A 128 -4.12 -12.07 -5.04
C LEU A 128 -3.40 -11.43 -3.86
N THR A 129 -2.07 -11.46 -3.87
CA THR A 129 -1.25 -10.82 -2.84
C THR A 129 -0.25 -9.87 -3.47
N PHE A 130 -0.22 -8.64 -2.96
CA PHE A 130 0.67 -7.58 -3.44
C PHE A 130 1.45 -6.97 -2.28
N TYR A 131 2.70 -6.59 -2.55
CA TYR A 131 3.54 -5.80 -1.66
C TYR A 131 3.72 -4.43 -2.28
N LEU A 132 3.04 -3.43 -1.72
CA LEU A 132 2.94 -2.10 -2.29
C LEU A 132 3.61 -1.07 -1.38
N PRO A 133 4.26 -0.05 -1.94
CA PRO A 133 4.68 1.12 -1.18
C PRO A 133 3.49 1.80 -0.51
N GLU A 134 3.78 2.53 0.55
CA GLU A 134 2.78 3.38 1.20
C GLU A 134 2.22 4.41 0.24
N ASN A 135 0.90 4.57 0.24
CA ASN A 135 0.19 5.59 -0.52
C ASN A 135 -0.90 6.20 0.36
N ILE A 136 -0.57 7.32 0.99
CA ILE A 136 -1.47 8.03 1.90
C ILE A 136 -2.11 9.20 1.13
N ARG A 137 -3.44 9.22 1.09
CA ARG A 137 -4.22 10.25 0.40
C ARG A 137 -5.28 10.80 1.33
N SER A 138 -5.35 12.13 1.40
CA SER A 138 -6.38 12.79 2.19
C SER A 138 -7.75 12.50 1.60
N TYR A 139 -8.73 12.17 2.44
CA TYR A 139 -10.09 11.97 2.02
C TYR A 139 -10.67 13.22 1.35
N ARG A 140 -11.28 13.03 0.18
CA ARG A 140 -11.80 14.15 -0.62
C ARG A 140 -13.04 14.79 0.01
N GLY A 141 -13.76 14.06 0.84
CA GLY A 141 -15.10 14.42 1.29
C GLY A 141 -16.17 13.77 0.41
N GLY A 142 -17.38 13.73 0.90
CA GLY A 142 -18.51 13.07 0.28
C GLY A 142 -19.25 12.19 1.28
N GLU A 143 -20.34 11.59 0.87
CA GLU A 143 -21.12 10.73 1.75
C GLU A 143 -20.92 9.25 1.37
N ILE A 144 -20.10 8.54 2.11
CA ILE A 144 -19.89 7.11 1.95
C ILE A 144 -20.64 6.36 3.04
N LYS A 145 -21.78 5.76 2.70
CA LYS A 145 -22.62 4.98 3.63
C LYS A 145 -22.37 3.48 3.52
N MET A 146 -21.95 3.03 2.37
CA MET A 146 -21.74 1.62 2.08
C MET A 146 -20.61 1.42 1.06
N TRP A 147 -20.21 0.19 0.92
CA TRP A 147 -19.10 -0.22 0.07
C TRP A 147 -19.16 0.29 -1.36
N LYS A 148 -20.34 0.19 -1.99
CA LYS A 148 -20.52 0.61 -3.36
C LYS A 148 -20.26 2.12 -3.56
N ASP A 149 -20.48 2.93 -2.52
CA ASP A 149 -20.29 4.37 -2.61
C ASP A 149 -18.81 4.74 -2.77
N ARG A 150 -17.90 3.89 -2.26
CA ARG A 150 -16.45 4.07 -2.45
C ARG A 150 -16.06 4.01 -3.91
N GLU A 151 -16.72 3.14 -4.66
CA GLU A 151 -16.38 2.81 -6.05
C GLU A 151 -17.31 3.50 -7.05
N THR A 152 -18.17 4.43 -6.58
CA THR A 152 -18.99 5.25 -7.46
C THR A 152 -18.11 6.04 -8.41
N ASN A 153 -18.41 5.95 -9.70
CA ASN A 153 -17.59 6.55 -10.72
C ASN A 153 -18.45 7.19 -11.82
N THR A 154 -17.88 8.22 -12.41
CA THR A 154 -18.44 8.94 -13.54
C THR A 154 -17.54 8.74 -14.76
N TYR A 155 -18.15 8.52 -15.91
CA TYR A 155 -17.46 8.52 -17.20
C TYR A 155 -17.73 9.84 -17.90
N THR A 156 -16.68 10.55 -18.23
CA THR A 156 -16.74 11.76 -19.05
C THR A 156 -15.65 11.65 -20.11
N ASP A 157 -16.03 11.67 -21.38
CA ASP A 157 -15.10 11.63 -22.52
C ASP A 157 -14.03 10.52 -22.41
N ASP A 158 -14.48 9.29 -22.12
CA ASP A 158 -13.64 8.11 -21.89
C ASP A 158 -12.72 8.17 -20.64
N VAL A 159 -12.81 9.24 -19.87
CA VAL A 159 -12.10 9.36 -18.59
C VAL A 159 -13.00 8.88 -17.45
N LYS A 160 -12.49 7.88 -16.72
CA LYS A 160 -13.14 7.39 -15.51
C LYS A 160 -12.60 8.16 -14.29
N SER A 161 -13.48 8.82 -13.57
CA SER A 161 -13.18 9.42 -12.28
C SER A 161 -14.03 8.78 -11.19
N PHE A 162 -13.50 8.71 -10.00
CA PHE A 162 -14.24 8.25 -8.82
C PHE A 162 -14.76 9.46 -8.04
N ASP A 163 -16.04 9.40 -7.66
CA ASP A 163 -16.71 10.54 -7.04
C ASP A 163 -16.23 10.79 -5.60
N ASN A 164 -15.97 9.71 -4.86
CA ASN A 164 -15.65 9.76 -3.43
C ASN A 164 -14.19 9.41 -3.12
N ALA A 165 -13.50 8.70 -3.99
CA ALA A 165 -12.10 8.34 -3.75
C ALA A 165 -11.18 9.55 -3.98
N PRO A 166 -10.14 9.73 -3.14
CA PRO A 166 -9.14 10.76 -3.36
C PRO A 166 -8.39 10.55 -4.67
N ASP A 167 -7.96 11.66 -5.28
CA ASP A 167 -7.09 11.59 -6.45
C ASP A 167 -5.83 10.79 -6.14
N ASN A 168 -5.39 9.98 -7.10
CA ASN A 168 -4.21 9.12 -6.99
C ASN A 168 -4.28 8.06 -5.86
N SER A 169 -5.45 7.79 -5.27
CA SER A 169 -5.60 6.62 -4.40
C SER A 169 -5.45 5.33 -5.20
N SER A 170 -4.79 4.34 -4.60
CA SER A 170 -4.53 3.07 -5.27
C SER A 170 -5.80 2.21 -5.34
N TYR A 171 -6.01 1.56 -6.47
CA TYR A 171 -7.11 0.61 -6.64
C TYR A 171 -6.71 -0.55 -7.56
N ILE A 172 -7.44 -1.65 -7.45
CA ILE A 172 -7.35 -2.81 -8.33
C ILE A 172 -8.61 -2.90 -9.18
N VAL A 173 -8.46 -3.24 -10.45
CA VAL A 173 -9.56 -3.65 -11.33
C VAL A 173 -9.44 -5.15 -11.56
N ILE A 174 -10.47 -5.90 -11.19
CA ILE A 174 -10.55 -7.34 -11.41
C ILE A 174 -11.59 -7.61 -12.49
N ARG A 175 -11.21 -8.29 -13.55
CA ARG A 175 -12.11 -8.71 -14.62
C ARG A 175 -12.35 -10.21 -14.55
N GLY A 176 -13.51 -10.65 -14.99
CA GLY A 176 -13.84 -12.06 -15.02
C GLY A 176 -15.20 -12.33 -15.63
N ASN A 177 -15.50 -13.62 -15.71
CA ASN A 177 -16.76 -14.12 -16.22
C ASN A 177 -17.76 -14.30 -15.07
N TYR A 178 -18.92 -13.70 -15.23
CA TYR A 178 -20.04 -13.76 -14.30
C TYR A 178 -21.13 -14.67 -14.83
N LYS A 179 -21.72 -15.50 -13.95
CA LYS A 179 -22.91 -16.29 -14.27
C LYS A 179 -23.86 -16.29 -13.08
N LYS A 180 -25.15 -16.00 -13.36
CA LYS A 180 -26.25 -16.17 -12.41
C LYS A 180 -27.49 -16.69 -13.16
N GLY A 181 -27.87 -17.94 -12.87
CA GLY A 181 -28.91 -18.62 -13.62
C GLY A 181 -28.53 -18.73 -15.11
N THR A 182 -29.35 -18.12 -15.98
CA THR A 182 -29.12 -18.07 -17.42
C THR A 182 -28.32 -16.84 -17.88
N THR A 183 -28.13 -15.87 -16.99
CA THR A 183 -27.38 -14.64 -17.31
C THR A 183 -25.87 -14.93 -17.23
N ILE A 184 -25.19 -14.68 -18.34
CA ILE A 184 -23.72 -14.83 -18.45
C ILE A 184 -23.17 -13.55 -19.05
N GLY A 185 -22.03 -13.09 -18.58
CA GLY A 185 -21.36 -11.92 -19.13
C GLY A 185 -19.98 -11.69 -18.54
N GLU A 186 -19.23 -10.80 -19.14
CA GLU A 186 -17.98 -10.28 -18.58
C GLU A 186 -18.29 -9.10 -17.68
N VAL A 187 -17.60 -9.03 -16.56
CA VAL A 187 -17.73 -7.93 -15.60
C VAL A 187 -16.36 -7.48 -15.10
N SER A 188 -16.30 -6.23 -14.70
CA SER A 188 -15.11 -5.66 -14.06
C SER A 188 -15.51 -4.98 -12.75
N TYR A 189 -14.70 -5.19 -11.72
CA TYR A 189 -14.85 -4.58 -10.40
C TYR A 189 -13.63 -3.73 -10.11
N ALA A 190 -13.84 -2.45 -9.83
CA ALA A 190 -12.81 -1.58 -9.27
C ALA A 190 -12.93 -1.60 -7.75
N ILE A 191 -11.81 -1.76 -7.04
CA ILE A 191 -11.76 -1.85 -5.58
C ILE A 191 -10.57 -1.04 -5.10
N HIS A 192 -10.83 0.05 -4.37
CA HIS A 192 -9.77 0.85 -3.75
C HIS A 192 -9.16 0.12 -2.55
N PHE A 193 -7.86 0.31 -2.39
CA PHE A 193 -7.17 -0.11 -1.17
C PHE A 193 -7.61 0.75 0.02
N GLY A 194 -7.33 0.28 1.23
CA GLY A 194 -7.65 0.96 2.48
C GLY A 194 -8.00 0.00 3.60
N ASN A 195 -8.27 0.52 4.78
CA ASN A 195 -8.71 -0.27 5.91
C ASN A 195 -10.23 -0.29 5.99
N PHE A 196 -10.82 -1.35 5.50
CA PHE A 196 -12.27 -1.51 5.49
C PHE A 196 -12.78 -2.65 6.34
N SER A 197 -12.11 -2.97 7.40
CA SER A 197 -12.67 -3.89 8.40
C SER A 197 -13.97 -3.31 8.99
N ASN A 198 -14.80 -4.15 9.60
CA ASN A 198 -16.03 -3.70 10.26
C ASN A 198 -15.81 -2.63 11.36
N THR A 199 -14.56 -2.41 11.75
CA THR A 199 -14.11 -1.38 12.69
C THR A 199 -13.35 -0.24 12.01
N GLY A 200 -13.07 -0.36 10.71
CA GLY A 200 -12.39 0.66 9.91
C GLY A 200 -13.36 1.68 9.33
N SER A 201 -12.81 2.77 8.86
CA SER A 201 -13.57 3.81 8.18
C SER A 201 -13.73 3.47 6.70
N LEU A 202 -14.95 3.55 6.17
CA LEU A 202 -15.20 3.47 4.73
C LEU A 202 -14.50 4.58 3.94
N GLU A 203 -14.06 5.62 4.63
CA GLU A 203 -13.35 6.78 4.08
C GLU A 203 -11.83 6.58 4.03
N ASP A 204 -11.31 5.45 4.50
CA ASP A 204 -9.87 5.13 4.42
C ASP A 204 -9.52 4.52 3.05
N PHE A 205 -8.78 5.28 2.26
CA PHE A 205 -8.27 4.91 0.94
C PHE A 205 -6.74 4.75 0.94
N ASN A 206 -6.15 4.54 2.09
CA ASN A 206 -4.71 4.58 2.26
C ASN A 206 -4.09 3.19 2.27
N ILE A 207 -2.94 3.06 1.63
CA ILE A 207 -2.01 1.96 1.85
C ILE A 207 -1.01 2.42 2.90
N ARG A 208 -0.98 1.77 4.05
CA ARG A 208 -0.04 2.08 5.14
C ARG A 208 0.95 0.95 5.31
N ARG A 209 2.22 1.31 5.51
CA ARG A 209 3.24 0.33 5.91
C ARG A 209 2.91 -0.26 7.30
N ASN A 210 3.33 -1.46 7.57
CA ASN A 210 3.08 -2.16 8.83
C ASN A 210 4.38 -2.68 9.47
#